data_aa67c25c935b8e97d2211de1c1f4d119
#
_entry.id   aa67c25c935b8e97d2211de1c1f4d119
#
_cell.length_a   1.000
_cell.length_b   1.000
_cell.length_c   1.000
_cell.angle_alpha   90.00
_cell.angle_beta   90.00
_cell.angle_gamma   90.00
#
_symmetry.space_group_name_H-M   'P 1'
#
loop_
_entity.id
_entity.type
_entity.pdbx_description
1 polymer ?
#
loop_
_entity_poly.entity_id
_entity_poly.type
_entity_poly.pdbx_seq_one_letter_code
_entity_poly.pdbx_strand_id
1 'polypeptide(L)'
;VQRIRRAKHGRQLQPSAGSLQPGRGATVDAGGLITALQEGWIAQAALDVLEKEPPSHSNPMLGMEKVTLTAHVASASARFDEARKRRVGYELSLVLSGMWPVSCVNPSVLQNTTLRRWQPVSMDRGPNS
;
A
#
# COMPACT_ATOMS: atom_id res chain seq x y z
N VAL A 1 -6.11 -9.38 1.48
CA VAL A 1 -6.12 -8.05 0.86
C VAL A 1 -6.86 -8.18 -0.47
N GLN A 2 -8.05 -7.57 -0.59
CA GLN A 2 -8.78 -7.57 -1.85
C GLN A 2 -8.06 -6.64 -2.84
N ARG A 3 -7.88 -7.09 -4.09
CA ARG A 3 -7.38 -6.25 -5.19
C ARG A 3 -8.35 -5.09 -5.42
N ILE A 4 -7.98 -3.90 -4.96
CA ILE A 4 -8.87 -2.73 -4.88
C ILE A 4 -9.16 -2.15 -6.27
N ARG A 5 -8.30 -2.39 -7.26
CA ARG A 5 -8.44 -1.81 -8.59
C ARG A 5 -8.49 -2.89 -9.67
N ARG A 6 -9.66 -3.46 -9.88
CA ARG A 6 -9.94 -4.32 -11.04
C ARG A 6 -10.28 -3.45 -12.25
N ALA A 7 -10.10 -3.97 -13.47
CA ALA A 7 -10.43 -3.29 -14.73
C ALA A 7 -11.80 -2.62 -14.73
N LYS A 8 -12.82 -3.28 -14.17
CA LYS A 8 -14.19 -2.74 -14.07
C LYS A 8 -14.30 -1.42 -13.28
N HIS A 9 -13.37 -1.14 -12.37
CA HIS A 9 -13.38 0.12 -11.62
C HIS A 9 -12.86 1.29 -12.46
N GLY A 10 -11.97 1.03 -13.45
CA GLY A 10 -11.52 2.06 -14.38
C GLY A 10 -12.65 2.68 -15.18
N ARG A 11 -13.65 1.87 -15.59
CA ARG A 11 -14.84 2.36 -16.32
C ARG A 11 -15.76 3.27 -15.52
N GLN A 12 -15.66 3.26 -14.18
CA GLN A 12 -16.45 4.10 -13.29
C GLN A 12 -15.77 5.45 -12.99
N LEU A 13 -14.53 5.61 -13.42
CA LEU A 13 -13.78 6.85 -13.25
C LEU A 13 -14.02 7.78 -14.43
N GLN A 14 -13.82 9.08 -14.22
CA GLN A 14 -13.81 10.05 -15.32
C GLN A 14 -12.63 9.76 -16.26
N PRO A 15 -12.77 9.92 -17.58
CA PRO A 15 -11.68 9.70 -18.54
C PRO A 15 -10.42 10.53 -18.28
N SER A 16 -10.56 11.69 -17.59
CA SER A 16 -9.44 12.54 -17.14
C SER A 16 -8.78 12.07 -15.86
N ALA A 17 -9.31 11.04 -15.19
CA ALA A 17 -8.76 10.57 -13.93
C ALA A 17 -7.40 9.92 -14.11
N GLY A 18 -6.47 10.20 -13.20
CA GLY A 18 -5.20 9.50 -13.06
C GLY A 18 -5.26 8.44 -11.96
N SER A 19 -4.44 7.41 -12.07
CA SER A 19 -4.23 6.41 -11.03
C SER A 19 -2.86 6.58 -10.38
N LEU A 20 -2.83 6.79 -9.06
CA LEU A 20 -1.58 6.85 -8.29
C LEU A 20 -1.51 5.65 -7.34
N GLN A 21 -0.40 4.90 -7.37
CA GLN A 21 -0.17 3.73 -6.53
C GLN A 21 1.23 3.72 -5.88
N PRO A 22 1.34 4.25 -4.67
CA PRO A 22 2.57 4.20 -3.86
C PRO A 22 2.58 3.03 -2.85
N GLY A 23 1.56 2.18 -2.85
CA GLY A 23 1.34 1.15 -1.83
C GLY A 23 2.02 -0.18 -2.15
N ARG A 24 1.24 -1.22 -2.43
CA ARG A 24 1.72 -2.57 -2.77
C ARG A 24 1.22 -2.99 -4.15
N GLY A 25 2.11 -3.52 -4.99
CA GLY A 25 1.80 -3.94 -6.36
C GLY A 25 0.63 -4.93 -6.45
N ALA A 26 0.54 -5.88 -5.52
CA ALA A 26 -0.55 -6.85 -5.45
C ALA A 26 -1.95 -6.25 -5.22
N THR A 27 -2.07 -4.96 -4.88
CA THR A 27 -3.36 -4.27 -4.74
C THR A 27 -3.93 -3.77 -6.07
N VAL A 28 -3.12 -3.78 -7.13
CA VAL A 28 -3.52 -3.37 -8.48
C VAL A 28 -3.49 -4.60 -9.39
N ASP A 29 -4.52 -4.75 -10.18
CA ASP A 29 -4.55 -5.69 -11.29
C ASP A 29 -3.81 -5.07 -12.48
N ALA A 30 -2.59 -5.54 -12.73
CA ALA A 30 -1.72 -4.98 -13.77
C ALA A 30 -2.34 -5.08 -15.16
N GLY A 31 -2.94 -6.24 -15.50
CA GLY A 31 -3.62 -6.43 -16.79
C GLY A 31 -4.82 -5.51 -16.96
N GLY A 32 -5.62 -5.38 -15.91
CA GLY A 32 -6.76 -4.46 -15.89
C GLY A 32 -6.34 -2.99 -16.01
N LEU A 33 -5.21 -2.60 -15.42
CA LEU A 33 -4.68 -1.24 -15.54
C LEU A 33 -4.19 -0.95 -16.95
N ILE A 34 -3.47 -1.88 -17.58
CA ILE A 34 -3.01 -1.75 -18.97
C ILE A 34 -4.23 -1.56 -19.89
N THR A 35 -5.25 -2.41 -19.76
CA THR A 35 -6.48 -2.29 -20.53
C THR A 35 -7.15 -0.93 -20.35
N ALA A 36 -7.26 -0.46 -19.09
CA ALA A 36 -7.89 0.82 -18.78
C ALA A 36 -7.16 2.02 -19.43
N LEU A 37 -5.84 1.95 -19.53
CA LEU A 37 -5.00 2.97 -20.19
C LEU A 37 -5.11 2.92 -21.71
N GLN A 38 -5.13 1.70 -22.28
CA GLN A 38 -5.25 1.49 -23.73
C GLN A 38 -6.62 1.91 -24.25
N GLU A 39 -7.68 1.52 -23.54
CA GLU A 39 -9.06 1.86 -23.86
C GLU A 39 -9.45 3.31 -23.51
N GLY A 40 -8.53 4.06 -22.86
CA GLY A 40 -8.78 5.45 -22.48
C GLY A 40 -9.78 5.64 -21.32
N TRP A 41 -10.01 4.61 -20.51
CA TRP A 41 -10.90 4.72 -19.33
C TRP A 41 -10.27 5.61 -18.24
N ILE A 42 -8.96 5.67 -18.21
CA ILE A 42 -8.19 6.60 -17.38
C ILE A 42 -7.10 7.27 -18.23
N ALA A 43 -6.76 8.52 -17.88
CA ALA A 43 -5.81 9.31 -18.63
C ALA A 43 -4.36 8.81 -18.46
N GLN A 44 -3.96 8.49 -17.23
CA GLN A 44 -2.58 8.15 -16.90
C GLN A 44 -2.48 7.34 -15.60
N ALA A 45 -1.33 6.73 -15.37
CA ALA A 45 -1.01 6.06 -14.11
C ALA A 45 0.40 6.43 -13.64
N ALA A 46 0.57 6.58 -12.32
CA ALA A 46 1.86 6.70 -11.68
C ALA A 46 2.00 5.58 -10.63
N LEU A 47 3.05 4.76 -10.78
CA LEU A 47 3.24 3.56 -9.98
C LEU A 47 4.65 3.58 -9.37
N ASP A 48 4.72 3.44 -8.07
CA ASP A 48 6.00 3.25 -7.36
C ASP A 48 6.30 1.76 -7.12
N VAL A 49 5.27 0.92 -7.23
CA VAL A 49 5.35 -0.53 -7.01
C VAL A 49 4.63 -1.28 -8.12
N LEU A 50 5.22 -2.39 -8.55
CA LEU A 50 4.65 -3.30 -9.53
C LEU A 50 4.26 -4.63 -8.89
N GLU A 51 3.37 -5.39 -9.54
CA GLU A 51 2.93 -6.70 -9.05
C GLU A 51 4.12 -7.68 -8.96
N LYS A 52 5.07 -7.56 -9.89
CA LYS A 52 6.33 -8.32 -9.91
C LYS A 52 7.51 -7.35 -9.98
N GLU A 53 8.42 -7.45 -9.04
CA GLU A 53 9.64 -6.64 -8.94
C GLU A 53 10.87 -7.56 -8.84
N PRO A 54 11.91 -7.33 -9.67
CA PRO A 54 11.97 -6.38 -10.77
C PRO A 54 11.01 -6.78 -11.92
N PRO A 55 10.47 -5.79 -12.68
CA PRO A 55 9.62 -6.08 -13.82
C PRO A 55 10.40 -6.79 -14.93
N SER A 56 9.72 -7.65 -15.68
CA SER A 56 10.29 -8.21 -16.91
C SER A 56 10.53 -7.10 -17.92
N HIS A 57 11.60 -7.21 -18.72
CA HIS A 57 11.85 -6.29 -19.85
C HIS A 57 10.71 -6.27 -20.86
N SER A 58 9.89 -7.34 -20.91
CA SER A 58 8.70 -7.43 -21.76
C SER A 58 7.45 -6.83 -21.13
N ASN A 59 7.52 -6.21 -19.95
CA ASN A 59 6.36 -5.61 -19.30
C ASN A 59 5.88 -4.40 -20.12
N PRO A 60 4.62 -4.43 -20.63
CA PRO A 60 4.11 -3.36 -21.49
C PRO A 60 4.14 -1.97 -20.85
N MET A 61 4.02 -1.90 -19.52
CA MET A 61 4.00 -0.62 -18.80
C MET A 61 5.32 0.15 -18.94
N LEU A 62 6.45 -0.53 -19.21
CA LEU A 62 7.75 0.12 -19.39
C LEU A 62 7.80 1.01 -20.65
N GLY A 63 6.98 0.72 -21.66
CA GLY A 63 6.91 1.46 -22.90
C GLY A 63 5.68 2.36 -23.06
N MET A 64 4.81 2.45 -22.05
CA MET A 64 3.59 3.25 -22.15
C MET A 64 3.84 4.70 -21.73
N GLU A 65 3.69 5.66 -22.64
CA GLU A 65 3.84 7.11 -22.36
C GLU A 65 2.90 7.62 -21.25
N LYS A 66 1.75 6.97 -21.08
CA LYS A 66 0.76 7.31 -20.05
C LYS A 66 1.11 6.75 -18.66
N VAL A 67 2.26 6.08 -18.52
CA VAL A 67 2.69 5.45 -17.27
C VAL A 67 3.98 6.07 -16.77
N THR A 68 3.95 6.62 -15.57
CA THR A 68 5.14 7.04 -14.84
C THR A 68 5.50 5.94 -13.84
N LEU A 69 6.74 5.45 -13.89
CA LEU A 69 7.26 4.46 -12.96
C LEU A 69 8.38 5.04 -12.12
N THR A 70 8.37 4.71 -10.82
CA THR A 70 9.48 4.96 -9.91
C THR A 70 9.96 3.65 -9.30
N ALA A 71 11.16 3.61 -8.77
CA ALA A 71 11.86 2.39 -8.37
C ALA A 71 11.57 1.99 -6.92
N HIS A 72 10.30 1.96 -6.50
CA HIS A 72 9.87 1.60 -5.14
C HIS A 72 10.51 2.50 -4.07
N VAL A 73 10.50 3.80 -4.33
CA VAL A 73 11.21 4.81 -3.53
C VAL A 73 10.28 5.80 -2.80
N ALA A 74 8.97 5.55 -2.78
CA ALA A 74 8.01 6.45 -2.13
C ALA A 74 8.31 6.70 -0.64
N SER A 75 8.98 5.74 0.01
CA SER A 75 9.43 5.85 1.40
C SER A 75 10.88 6.33 1.55
N ALA A 76 11.60 6.58 0.47
CA ALA A 76 13.02 6.96 0.48
C ALA A 76 13.18 8.45 0.77
N SER A 77 12.97 8.85 2.01
CA SER A 77 13.29 10.19 2.49
C SER A 77 13.95 10.14 3.87
N ALA A 78 14.87 11.06 4.13
CA ALA A 78 15.55 11.15 5.43
C ALA A 78 14.55 11.30 6.59
N ARG A 79 13.51 12.13 6.40
CA ARG A 79 12.45 12.32 7.40
C ARG A 79 11.67 11.04 7.68
N PHE A 80 11.32 10.29 6.63
CA PHE A 80 10.60 9.03 6.78
C PHE A 80 11.46 7.98 7.49
N ASP A 81 12.74 7.86 7.12
CA ASP A 81 13.65 6.87 7.71
C ASP A 81 13.83 7.12 9.22
N GLU A 82 14.02 8.37 9.62
CA GLU A 82 14.11 8.75 11.03
C GLU A 82 12.80 8.44 11.78
N ALA A 83 11.66 8.84 11.24
CA ALA A 83 10.36 8.59 11.84
C ALA A 83 10.07 7.09 11.97
N ARG A 84 10.43 6.29 10.96
CA ARG A 84 10.29 4.84 10.94
C ARG A 84 11.14 4.19 12.04
N LYS A 85 12.42 4.58 12.15
CA LYS A 85 13.35 4.06 13.18
C LYS A 85 12.82 4.35 14.58
N ARG A 86 12.38 5.57 14.85
CA ARG A 86 11.77 5.96 16.12
C ARG A 86 10.53 5.13 16.43
N ARG A 87 9.64 4.96 15.42
CA ARG A 87 8.43 4.20 15.60
C ARG A 87 8.70 2.74 15.91
N VAL A 88 9.59 2.09 15.17
CA VAL A 88 9.98 0.70 15.42
C VAL A 88 10.59 0.53 16.81
N GLY A 89 11.50 1.40 17.22
CA GLY A 89 12.07 1.38 18.56
C GLY A 89 11.02 1.53 19.66
N TYR A 90 10.07 2.43 19.48
CA TYR A 90 8.98 2.63 20.42
C TYR A 90 8.06 1.41 20.53
N GLU A 91 7.64 0.82 19.40
CA GLU A 91 6.82 -0.39 19.38
C GLU A 91 7.53 -1.56 20.11
N LEU A 92 8.83 -1.74 19.83
CA LEU A 92 9.63 -2.77 20.49
C LEU A 92 9.73 -2.52 22.00
N SER A 93 9.96 -1.28 22.43
CA SER A 93 10.05 -0.95 23.85
C SER A 93 8.77 -1.28 24.62
N LEU A 94 7.60 -1.02 24.00
CA LEU A 94 6.31 -1.38 24.59
C LEU A 94 6.17 -2.89 24.77
N VAL A 95 6.44 -3.67 23.73
CA VAL A 95 6.29 -5.13 23.78
C VAL A 95 7.28 -5.73 24.79
N LEU A 96 8.53 -5.31 24.78
CA LEU A 96 9.55 -5.78 25.73
C LEU A 96 9.23 -5.38 27.18
N SER A 97 8.48 -4.31 27.39
CA SER A 97 7.98 -3.89 28.70
C SER A 97 6.66 -4.56 29.09
N GLY A 98 6.21 -5.55 28.34
CA GLY A 98 4.97 -6.28 28.61
C GLY A 98 3.69 -5.51 28.27
N MET A 99 3.76 -4.52 27.39
CA MET A 99 2.63 -3.69 26.96
C MET A 99 2.25 -3.96 25.53
N TRP A 100 0.96 -3.74 25.19
CA TRP A 100 0.51 -3.80 23.81
C TRP A 100 1.21 -2.76 22.95
N PRO A 101 1.58 -3.11 21.70
CA PRO A 101 2.09 -2.14 20.73
C PRO A 101 1.03 -1.09 20.41
N VAL A 102 1.44 0.07 19.90
CA VAL A 102 0.49 1.12 19.46
C VAL A 102 -0.25 0.71 18.18
N SER A 103 0.41 -0.07 17.33
CA SER A 103 -0.17 -0.56 16.08
C SER A 103 0.03 -2.07 15.93
N CYS A 104 -1.05 -2.77 15.57
CA CYS A 104 -1.04 -4.19 15.29
C CYS A 104 -1.95 -4.45 14.11
N VAL A 105 -1.48 -5.25 13.14
CA VAL A 105 -2.25 -5.56 11.90
C VAL A 105 -3.43 -6.47 12.20
N ASN A 106 -3.30 -7.33 13.22
CA ASN A 106 -4.30 -8.27 13.67
C ASN A 106 -4.50 -8.16 15.20
N PRO A 107 -5.14 -7.09 15.70
CA PRO A 107 -5.21 -6.79 17.13
C PRO A 107 -5.81 -7.90 17.99
N SER A 108 -6.68 -8.74 17.42
CA SER A 108 -7.30 -9.88 18.12
C SER A 108 -6.27 -10.87 18.69
N VAL A 109 -5.09 -10.98 18.08
CA VAL A 109 -4.04 -11.87 18.59
C VAL A 109 -3.50 -11.41 19.95
N LEU A 110 -3.55 -10.13 20.25
CA LEU A 110 -3.02 -9.56 21.49
C LEU A 110 -3.79 -10.05 22.73
N GLN A 111 -5.06 -10.41 22.57
CA GLN A 111 -5.88 -10.99 23.65
C GLN A 111 -5.36 -12.36 24.10
N ASN A 112 -4.61 -13.07 23.24
CA ASN A 112 -4.04 -14.37 23.53
C ASN A 112 -2.57 -14.27 24.02
N THR A 113 -2.12 -13.06 24.35
CA THR A 113 -0.76 -12.80 24.86
C THR A 113 -0.81 -12.40 26.34
N THR A 114 0.35 -12.45 26.99
CA THR A 114 0.53 -11.94 28.36
C THR A 114 0.74 -10.43 28.43
N LEU A 115 0.73 -9.75 27.28
CA LEU A 115 0.92 -8.31 27.21
C LEU A 115 -0.29 -7.57 27.78
N ARG A 116 -0.05 -6.48 28.49
CA ARG A 116 -1.09 -5.65 29.10
C ARG A 116 -1.54 -4.56 28.15
N ARG A 117 -2.86 -4.41 28.03
CA ARG A 117 -3.45 -3.30 27.30
C ARG A 117 -3.32 -2.00 28.12
N TRP A 118 -2.89 -0.94 27.45
CA TRP A 118 -2.77 0.40 28.03
C TRP A 118 -3.51 1.47 27.23
N GLN A 119 -3.88 1.16 25.97
CA GLN A 119 -4.62 2.10 25.11
C GLN A 119 -6.08 2.22 25.60
N PRO A 120 -6.61 3.45 25.71
CA PRO A 120 -8.00 3.68 26.13
C PRO A 120 -9.01 3.33 25.02
N VAL A 121 -8.60 3.29 23.75
CA VAL A 121 -9.44 2.99 22.58
C VAL A 121 -9.10 1.65 21.97
N SER A 122 -10.09 1.01 21.37
CA SER A 122 -9.89 -0.22 20.61
C SER A 122 -8.94 0.03 19.43
N MET A 123 -8.02 -0.91 19.22
CA MET A 123 -7.18 -0.94 18.01
C MET A 123 -7.89 -1.65 16.84
N ASP A 124 -9.09 -2.19 17.07
CA ASP A 124 -9.91 -2.76 16.02
C ASP A 124 -10.34 -1.64 15.07
N ARG A 125 -9.65 -1.55 13.98
CA ARG A 125 -10.12 -0.80 12.82
C ARG A 125 -11.12 -1.70 12.13
N GLY A 126 -12.38 -1.33 12.18
CA GLY A 126 -13.42 -2.01 11.44
C GLY A 126 -13.08 -2.11 9.95
N PRO A 127 -13.74 -2.96 9.17
CA PRO A 127 -13.41 -3.23 7.77
C PRO A 127 -13.46 -2.00 6.85
N ASN A 128 -13.90 -0.84 7.35
CA ASN A 128 -14.10 0.40 6.61
C ASN A 128 -13.40 1.62 7.24
N SER A 129 -12.45 1.44 8.14
CA SER A 129 -11.69 2.55 8.72
C SER A 129 -10.32 2.72 8.09
#